data_c20a4c5401be8b1fd1a770015e1e1622
#
_entry.id   c20a4c5401be8b1fd1a770015e1e1622
#
_cell.length_a   1.000
_cell.length_b   1.000
_cell.length_c   1.000
_cell.angle_alpha   90.00
_cell.angle_beta   90.00
_cell.angle_gamma   90.00
#
_symmetry.space_group_name_H-M   'P 1'
#
loop_
_entity.id
_entity.type
_entity.pdbx_description
1 polymer ?
#
loop_
_entity_poly.entity_id
_entity_poly.type
_entity_poly.pdbx_seq_one_letter_code
_entity_poly.pdbx_strand_id
1 'polypeptide(L)' 'MAMHTDREFENELAKLREKILLMGAKVETMVATSVRAFNEQ' A
#
# COMPACT_ATOMS: atom_id res chain seq x y z
N MET A 1 -27.35 -16.52 1.79
CA MET A 1 -26.31 -16.67 2.77
C MET A 1 -25.38 -15.51 2.79
N ALA A 2 -25.20 -14.99 3.96
CA ALA A 2 -24.32 -13.85 4.16
C ALA A 2 -22.86 -14.21 3.91
N MET A 3 -22.52 -15.48 3.97
CA MET A 3 -21.15 -15.92 3.86
C MET A 3 -20.54 -15.57 2.50
N HIS A 4 -21.36 -15.68 1.45
CA HIS A 4 -20.89 -15.33 0.12
C HIS A 4 -20.48 -13.88 0.04
N THR A 5 -21.37 -13.02 0.51
CA THR A 5 -21.13 -11.58 0.48
C THR A 5 -19.96 -11.21 1.38
N ASP A 6 -19.89 -11.87 2.51
CA ASP A 6 -18.81 -11.57 3.45
C ASP A 6 -17.45 -11.87 2.83
N ARG A 7 -17.35 -12.98 2.11
CA ARG A 7 -16.12 -13.38 1.50
C ARG A 7 -15.69 -12.39 0.43
N GLU A 8 -16.63 -11.97 -0.40
CA GLU A 8 -16.31 -10.99 -1.43
C GLU A 8 -15.87 -9.67 -0.82
N PHE A 9 -16.56 -9.29 0.24
CA PHE A 9 -16.24 -8.05 0.92
C PHE A 9 -14.83 -8.10 1.49
N GLU A 10 -14.50 -9.22 2.11
CA GLU A 10 -13.18 -9.38 2.68
C GLU A 10 -12.10 -9.39 1.61
N ASN A 11 -12.39 -9.99 0.46
CA ASN A 11 -11.44 -9.98 -0.64
C ASN A 11 -11.19 -8.57 -1.13
N GLU A 12 -12.25 -7.78 -1.24
CA GLU A 12 -12.10 -6.40 -1.69
C GLU A 12 -11.30 -5.59 -0.69
N LEU A 13 -11.54 -5.81 0.59
CA LEU A 13 -10.79 -5.12 1.62
C LEU A 13 -9.33 -5.50 1.57
N ALA A 14 -9.05 -6.77 1.35
CA ALA A 14 -7.67 -7.23 1.28
C ALA A 14 -6.95 -6.57 0.11
N LYS A 15 -7.62 -6.48 -1.04
CA LYS A 15 -7.03 -5.84 -2.20
C LYS A 15 -6.76 -4.37 -1.95
N LEU A 16 -7.71 -3.71 -1.32
CA LEU A 16 -7.56 -2.30 -1.02
C LEU A 16 -6.40 -2.08 -0.07
N ARG A 17 -6.31 -2.91 0.95
CA ARG A 17 -5.23 -2.82 1.91
C ARG A 17 -3.89 -3.02 1.22
N GLU A 18 -3.83 -3.97 0.32
CA GLU A 18 -2.60 -4.24 -0.40
C GLU A 18 -2.17 -3.05 -1.24
N LYS A 19 -3.13 -2.41 -1.90
CA LYS A 19 -2.83 -1.23 -2.70
C LYS A 19 -2.30 -0.09 -1.84
N ILE A 20 -2.90 0.08 -0.68
CA ILE A 20 -2.47 1.14 0.23
C ILE A 20 -1.05 0.87 0.71
N LEU A 21 -0.75 -0.38 1.03
CA LEU A 21 0.58 -0.73 1.48
C LEU A 21 1.61 -0.51 0.38
N LEU A 22 1.26 -0.85 -0.86
CA LEU A 22 2.17 -0.64 -1.97
C LEU A 22 2.43 0.85 -2.19
N MET A 23 1.38 1.66 -2.09
CA MET A 23 1.56 3.10 -2.23
C MET A 23 2.45 3.64 -1.13
N GLY A 24 2.25 3.17 0.09
CA GLY A 24 3.08 3.61 1.19
C GLY A 24 4.52 3.25 0.98
N ALA A 25 4.78 2.04 0.49
CA ALA A 25 6.14 1.60 0.23
C ALA A 25 6.80 2.46 -0.84
N LYS A 26 6.04 2.82 -1.87
CA LYS A 26 6.59 3.66 -2.94
C LYS A 26 6.92 5.05 -2.42
N VAL A 27 6.04 5.59 -1.60
CA VAL A 27 6.26 6.92 -1.03
C VAL A 27 7.51 6.90 -0.15
N GLU A 28 7.65 5.86 0.65
CA GLU A 28 8.82 5.73 1.52
C GLU A 28 10.09 5.66 0.70
N THR A 29 10.06 4.91 -0.39
CA THR A 29 11.22 4.79 -1.25
C THR A 29 11.58 6.14 -1.86
N MET A 30 10.57 6.87 -2.32
CA MET A 30 10.81 8.18 -2.90
C MET A 30 11.39 9.16 -1.88
N VAL A 31 10.85 9.13 -0.68
CA VAL A 31 11.35 10.00 0.38
C VAL A 31 12.78 9.65 0.71
N ALA A 32 13.06 8.36 0.87
CA ALA A 32 14.41 7.91 1.19
C ALA A 32 15.40 8.32 0.10
N THR A 33 15.00 8.16 -1.16
CA THR A 33 15.85 8.53 -2.26
C THR A 33 16.09 10.03 -2.29
N SER A 34 15.06 10.81 -2.04
CA SER A 34 15.21 12.26 -2.02
C SER A 34 16.15 12.71 -0.91
N VAL A 35 16.00 12.13 0.27
CA VAL A 35 16.86 12.49 1.39
C VAL A 35 18.30 12.13 1.09
N ARG A 36 18.50 10.95 0.51
CA ARG A 36 19.86 10.52 0.17
C ARG A 36 20.48 11.45 -0.86
N ALA A 37 19.73 11.77 -1.90
CA ALA A 37 20.25 12.66 -2.93
C ALA A 37 20.61 14.01 -2.35
N PHE A 38 19.78 14.47 -1.42
CA PHE A 38 20.03 15.76 -0.78
C PHE A 38 21.31 15.73 0.04
N ASN A 39 21.50 14.62 0.75
CA ASN A 39 22.67 14.50 1.61
C ASN A 39 23.95 14.26 0.86
N GLU A 40 23.86 13.65 -0.30
CA GLU A 40 25.06 13.28 -1.05
C GLU A 40 25.53 14.37 -1.98
N GLN A 41 24.90 15.50 -1.89
CA GLN A 41 25.37 16.62 -2.70
C GLN A 41 26.79 17.05 -2.31
#